data_eff9b69aaffe60ab367fcb5ce1e326ba
#
_entry.id   eff9b69aaffe60ab367fcb5ce1e326ba
#
_cell.length_a   1.000
_cell.length_b   1.000
_cell.length_c   1.000
_cell.angle_alpha   90.00
_cell.angle_beta   90.00
_cell.angle_gamma   90.00
#
_symmetry.space_group_name_H-M   'P 1'
#
loop_
_entity.id
_entity.type
_entity.pdbx_description
1 polymer ?
#
loop_
_entity_poly.entity_id
_entity_poly.type
_entity_poly.pdbx_seq_one_letter_code
_entity_poly.pdbx_strand_id
1 'polypeptide(L)'
;MKEVVIAGAARTPMGGFQGMYDGVSAAELGGAAIRAALAGAGATTVDEVLMGCVLPAGQGQAPARQAGFAGGLGEEVPATTLNKMCGSGMKAAMIAFDQIALGHTDTMIAGGMESMTNAPYLLPKMRGGARIGHGQVIDHMFLDGLEDAYDKGRLMGTFAEDCAEHYQFTREAQDDYALRSLQNALDAQASGAFDGEIAAVTVKTRKGEVVTDADEQPKSARPDKIPTLKPAFRKDGTVTAANASSISDGAAALVLASAEAAAAQGLTVRARILGHASHAQAPGWFTTAPVPAATKLLANIGWNVEDVDLWEVNEAFAVVPMAFMHEMGLSRDKVNVNGGACALGHPIGASGARIMVTLLNALEKRGLKRGVAAICIGGGEGTAIAIERV
;
A
#
# COMPACT_ATOMS: atom_id res chain seq x y z
N MET A 1 21.33 -18.81 -2.64
CA MET A 1 20.71 -17.48 -2.76
C MET A 1 21.25 -16.63 -1.63
N LYS A 2 21.55 -15.34 -1.89
CA LYS A 2 21.94 -14.40 -0.83
C LYS A 2 20.77 -14.17 0.12
N GLU A 3 21.07 -13.96 1.40
CA GLU A 3 20.07 -13.50 2.38
C GLU A 3 19.73 -12.03 2.08
N VAL A 4 18.45 -11.69 2.08
CA VAL A 4 17.97 -10.34 1.79
C VAL A 4 17.39 -9.71 3.05
N VAL A 5 17.88 -8.53 3.38
CA VAL A 5 17.51 -7.79 4.59
C VAL A 5 16.83 -6.47 4.26
N ILE A 6 15.99 -6.00 5.18
CA ILE A 6 15.43 -4.65 5.18
C ILE A 6 16.32 -3.80 6.10
N ALA A 7 17.00 -2.82 5.51
CA ALA A 7 17.85 -1.90 6.25
C ALA A 7 17.12 -0.60 6.62
N GLY A 8 16.25 -0.11 5.76
CA GLY A 8 15.46 1.10 6.00
C GLY A 8 14.02 0.92 5.56
N ALA A 9 13.11 1.61 6.22
CA ALA A 9 11.69 1.60 5.88
C ALA A 9 11.03 2.88 6.37
N ALA A 10 10.32 3.58 5.48
CA ALA A 10 9.59 4.80 5.80
C ALA A 10 8.37 4.97 4.89
N ARG A 11 7.37 5.69 5.36
CA ARG A 11 6.21 6.13 4.59
C ARG A 11 5.89 7.59 4.86
N THR A 12 5.28 8.26 3.91
CA THR A 12 4.63 9.55 4.20
C THR A 12 3.39 9.32 5.07
N PRO A 13 2.90 10.33 5.79
CA PRO A 13 1.50 10.37 6.19
C PRO A 13 0.60 10.09 4.98
N MET A 14 -0.56 9.45 5.20
CA MET A 14 -1.56 9.25 4.15
C MET A 14 -2.49 10.46 4.11
N GLY A 15 -2.58 11.09 2.93
CA GLY A 15 -3.49 12.20 2.65
C GLY A 15 -4.83 11.72 2.11
N GLY A 16 -5.90 12.44 2.42
CA GLY A 16 -7.23 12.23 1.84
C GLY A 16 -7.35 12.82 0.43
N PHE A 17 -8.41 12.44 -0.27
CA PHE A 17 -8.72 12.98 -1.60
C PHE A 17 -8.92 14.50 -1.55
N GLN A 18 -8.16 15.23 -2.39
CA GLN A 18 -8.13 16.70 -2.39
C GLN A 18 -7.84 17.31 -1.00
N GLY A 19 -7.07 16.59 -0.18
CA GLY A 19 -6.71 16.94 1.18
C GLY A 19 -5.33 17.59 1.28
N MET A 20 -4.57 17.20 2.29
CA MET A 20 -3.30 17.84 2.65
C MET A 20 -2.23 17.80 1.55
N TYR A 21 -2.36 16.91 0.55
CA TYR A 21 -1.43 16.77 -0.58
C TYR A 21 -1.98 17.32 -1.91
N ASP A 22 -3.00 18.16 -1.87
CA ASP A 22 -3.46 18.84 -3.08
C ASP A 22 -2.31 19.57 -3.78
N GLY A 23 -2.05 19.22 -5.05
CA GLY A 23 -0.95 19.74 -5.85
C GLY A 23 0.45 19.14 -5.56
N VAL A 24 0.58 18.14 -4.68
CA VAL A 24 1.84 17.41 -4.47
C VAL A 24 1.85 16.16 -5.37
N SER A 25 2.88 16.03 -6.19
CA SER A 25 3.01 14.89 -7.11
C SER A 25 3.34 13.59 -6.38
N ALA A 26 2.98 12.45 -6.98
CA ALA A 26 3.38 11.15 -6.47
C ALA A 26 4.92 11.01 -6.37
N ALA A 27 5.67 11.58 -7.31
CA ALA A 27 7.13 11.55 -7.30
C ALA A 27 7.73 12.34 -6.12
N GLU A 28 7.14 13.47 -5.73
CA GLU A 28 7.58 14.22 -4.54
C GLU A 28 7.32 13.43 -3.26
N LEU A 29 6.14 12.80 -3.13
CA LEU A 29 5.81 11.91 -2.01
C LEU A 29 6.76 10.71 -1.98
N GLY A 30 7.01 10.07 -3.15
CA GLY A 30 7.96 8.98 -3.30
C GLY A 30 9.38 9.38 -2.86
N GLY A 31 9.83 10.57 -3.25
CA GLY A 31 11.12 11.13 -2.86
C GLY A 31 11.25 11.35 -1.34
N ALA A 32 10.19 11.81 -0.68
CA ALA A 32 10.17 11.96 0.78
C ALA A 32 10.34 10.60 1.49
N ALA A 33 9.60 9.57 1.04
CA ALA A 33 9.71 8.22 1.58
C ALA A 33 11.09 7.61 1.33
N ILE A 34 11.64 7.75 0.11
CA ILE A 34 12.99 7.26 -0.27
C ILE A 34 14.05 7.91 0.63
N ARG A 35 14.04 9.23 0.76
CA ARG A 35 15.02 9.97 1.58
C ARG A 35 15.00 9.50 3.03
N ALA A 36 13.81 9.32 3.61
CA ALA A 36 13.67 8.86 4.99
C ALA A 36 14.10 7.39 5.15
N ALA A 37 13.79 6.53 4.20
CA ALA A 37 14.22 5.13 4.22
C ALA A 37 15.75 5.01 4.11
N LEU A 38 16.40 5.78 3.23
CA LEU A 38 17.85 5.86 3.11
C LEU A 38 18.50 6.34 4.41
N ALA A 39 17.97 7.42 4.99
CA ALA A 39 18.47 7.95 6.27
C ALA A 39 18.35 6.92 7.40
N GLY A 40 17.21 6.21 7.48
CA GLY A 40 16.99 5.15 8.47
C GLY A 40 17.91 3.94 8.29
N ALA A 41 18.31 3.63 7.07
CA ALA A 41 19.26 2.58 6.75
C ALA A 41 20.72 2.98 7.04
N GLY A 42 21.02 4.28 7.09
CA GLY A 42 22.39 4.80 7.03
C GLY A 42 23.01 4.71 5.63
N ALA A 43 22.16 4.60 4.58
CA ALA A 43 22.60 4.51 3.20
C ALA A 43 22.57 5.87 2.51
N THR A 44 23.50 6.11 1.58
CA THR A 44 23.57 7.34 0.75
C THR A 44 23.23 7.07 -0.71
N THR A 45 23.34 5.83 -1.16
CA THR A 45 23.03 5.38 -2.52
C THR A 45 22.57 3.93 -2.51
N VAL A 46 22.06 3.48 -3.64
CA VAL A 46 21.65 2.09 -3.92
C VAL A 46 21.96 1.76 -5.38
N ASP A 47 21.93 0.48 -5.75
CA ASP A 47 22.17 0.05 -7.12
C ASP A 47 20.98 0.34 -8.06
N GLU A 48 19.73 0.26 -7.57
CA GLU A 48 18.53 0.47 -8.37
C GLU A 48 17.32 0.88 -7.53
N VAL A 49 16.34 1.55 -8.17
CA VAL A 49 15.06 1.96 -7.59
C VAL A 49 13.90 1.28 -8.31
N LEU A 50 13.01 0.64 -7.56
CA LEU A 50 11.74 0.12 -8.05
C LEU A 50 10.60 0.81 -7.29
N MET A 51 9.75 1.58 -8.00
CA MET A 51 8.58 2.22 -7.39
C MET A 51 7.30 1.86 -8.12
N GLY A 52 6.31 1.38 -7.35
CA GLY A 52 4.95 1.19 -7.82
C GLY A 52 4.24 2.52 -8.05
N CYS A 53 3.50 2.63 -9.15
CA CYS A 53 2.60 3.75 -9.45
C CYS A 53 1.53 3.25 -10.42
N VAL A 54 0.27 3.40 -10.07
CA VAL A 54 -0.85 2.88 -10.87
C VAL A 54 -1.42 3.94 -11.81
N LEU A 55 -1.38 5.19 -11.40
CA LEU A 55 -1.98 6.32 -12.11
C LEU A 55 -0.90 7.29 -12.66
N PRO A 56 -0.05 6.85 -13.60
CA PRO A 56 1.10 7.62 -14.04
C PRO A 56 0.77 8.69 -15.10
N ALA A 57 -0.45 8.76 -15.61
CA ALA A 57 -0.81 9.72 -16.65
C ALA A 57 -0.59 11.17 -16.16
N GLY A 58 0.06 11.98 -17.00
CA GLY A 58 0.33 13.38 -16.69
C GLY A 58 1.54 13.64 -15.76
N GLN A 59 2.17 12.61 -15.20
CA GLN A 59 3.31 12.75 -14.31
C GLN A 59 4.66 12.97 -15.03
N GLY A 60 4.67 12.91 -16.35
CA GLY A 60 5.92 12.96 -17.13
C GLY A 60 6.58 11.59 -17.26
N GLN A 61 7.84 11.58 -17.75
CA GLN A 61 8.58 10.36 -17.97
C GLN A 61 9.10 9.76 -16.66
N ALA A 62 9.02 8.43 -16.55
CA ALA A 62 9.69 7.65 -15.51
C ALA A 62 9.45 8.16 -14.07
N PRO A 63 8.22 8.12 -13.53
CA PRO A 63 7.93 8.63 -12.19
C PRO A 63 8.85 8.09 -11.08
N ALA A 64 9.26 6.81 -11.14
CA ALA A 64 10.21 6.24 -10.18
C ALA A 64 11.57 6.94 -10.21
N ARG A 65 12.05 7.34 -11.39
CA ARG A 65 13.31 8.08 -11.51
C ARG A 65 13.18 9.50 -10.97
N GLN A 66 12.06 10.15 -11.21
CA GLN A 66 11.76 11.45 -10.59
C GLN A 66 11.76 11.34 -9.07
N ALA A 67 11.13 10.29 -8.51
CA ALA A 67 11.13 10.03 -7.08
C ALA A 67 12.55 9.75 -6.54
N GLY A 68 13.39 9.02 -7.28
CA GLY A 68 14.80 8.78 -6.94
C GLY A 68 15.58 10.10 -6.80
N PHE A 69 15.48 11.01 -7.76
CA PHE A 69 16.09 12.34 -7.69
C PHE A 69 15.53 13.18 -6.54
N ALA A 70 14.20 13.22 -6.38
CA ALA A 70 13.57 13.89 -5.26
C ALA A 70 14.00 13.30 -3.91
N GLY A 71 14.35 12.01 -3.87
CA GLY A 71 14.90 11.30 -2.72
C GLY A 71 16.37 11.60 -2.43
N GLY A 72 17.08 12.24 -3.36
CA GLY A 72 18.48 12.61 -3.22
C GLY A 72 19.47 11.63 -3.85
N LEU A 73 18.99 10.66 -4.66
CA LEU A 73 19.84 9.74 -5.41
C LEU A 73 20.46 10.42 -6.64
N GLY A 74 21.65 9.97 -7.03
CA GLY A 74 22.39 10.49 -8.16
C GLY A 74 21.91 9.99 -9.52
N GLU A 75 22.47 10.56 -10.58
CA GLU A 75 22.12 10.24 -11.98
C GLU A 75 22.53 8.82 -12.39
N GLU A 76 23.47 8.24 -11.71
CA GLU A 76 23.97 6.87 -11.93
C GLU A 76 23.01 5.77 -11.48
N VAL A 77 22.02 6.09 -10.64
CA VAL A 77 21.07 5.09 -10.10
C VAL A 77 19.90 4.88 -11.06
N PRO A 78 19.80 3.72 -11.74
CA PRO A 78 18.66 3.41 -12.59
C PRO A 78 17.36 3.26 -11.79
N ALA A 79 16.23 3.50 -12.45
CA ALA A 79 14.93 3.41 -11.78
C ALA A 79 13.84 2.85 -12.71
N THR A 80 12.97 2.01 -12.18
CA THR A 80 11.84 1.42 -12.89
C THR A 80 10.53 1.73 -12.18
N THR A 81 9.57 2.26 -12.93
CA THR A 81 8.17 2.38 -12.47
C THR A 81 7.41 1.13 -12.86
N LEU A 82 6.69 0.52 -11.92
CA LEU A 82 5.89 -0.67 -12.19
C LEU A 82 4.43 -0.51 -11.74
N ASN A 83 3.55 -1.25 -12.39
CA ASN A 83 2.13 -1.30 -12.07
C ASN A 83 1.69 -2.76 -11.89
N LYS A 84 1.22 -3.09 -10.71
CA LYS A 84 0.47 -4.31 -10.36
C LYS A 84 -0.73 -3.92 -9.50
N MET A 85 -1.44 -2.88 -9.91
CA MET A 85 -2.58 -2.33 -9.17
C MET A 85 -2.22 -2.11 -7.68
N CYS A 86 -3.13 -2.40 -6.76
CA CYS A 86 -2.93 -2.25 -5.31
C CYS A 86 -1.65 -2.92 -4.76
N GLY A 87 -1.17 -3.98 -5.44
CA GLY A 87 0.04 -4.73 -5.07
C GLY A 87 1.35 -4.13 -5.58
N SER A 88 1.35 -2.99 -6.29
CA SER A 88 2.54 -2.43 -6.97
C SER A 88 3.72 -2.25 -6.01
N GLY A 89 3.52 -1.62 -4.87
CA GLY A 89 4.59 -1.38 -3.90
C GLY A 89 5.17 -2.67 -3.30
N MET A 90 4.32 -3.67 -3.01
CA MET A 90 4.80 -4.98 -2.55
C MET A 90 5.50 -5.73 -3.68
N LYS A 91 5.00 -5.64 -4.93
CA LYS A 91 5.66 -6.27 -6.08
C LYS A 91 7.04 -5.68 -6.36
N ALA A 92 7.22 -4.39 -6.12
CA ALA A 92 8.55 -3.77 -6.15
C ALA A 92 9.50 -4.45 -5.16
N ALA A 93 9.06 -4.68 -3.91
CA ALA A 93 9.85 -5.37 -2.89
C ALA A 93 10.11 -6.85 -3.26
N MET A 94 9.14 -7.55 -3.84
CA MET A 94 9.30 -8.93 -4.30
C MET A 94 10.35 -9.03 -5.42
N ILE A 95 10.32 -8.12 -6.41
CA ILE A 95 11.30 -8.11 -7.50
C ILE A 95 12.70 -7.74 -6.95
N ALA A 96 12.79 -6.75 -6.08
CA ALA A 96 14.06 -6.37 -5.46
C ALA A 96 14.65 -7.53 -4.64
N PHE A 97 13.82 -8.25 -3.89
CA PHE A 97 14.22 -9.47 -3.20
C PHE A 97 14.81 -10.49 -4.16
N ASP A 98 14.12 -10.79 -5.28
CA ASP A 98 14.59 -11.76 -6.27
C ASP A 98 15.92 -11.33 -6.90
N GLN A 99 16.07 -10.05 -7.28
CA GLN A 99 17.30 -9.50 -7.87
C GLN A 99 18.50 -9.61 -6.92
N ILE A 100 18.32 -9.22 -5.66
CA ILE A 100 19.36 -9.30 -4.63
C ILE A 100 19.70 -10.76 -4.29
N ALA A 101 18.68 -11.61 -4.10
CA ALA A 101 18.89 -13.03 -3.79
C ALA A 101 19.65 -13.78 -4.89
N LEU A 102 19.46 -13.40 -6.16
CA LEU A 102 20.18 -13.95 -7.31
C LEU A 102 21.55 -13.30 -7.52
N GLY A 103 21.88 -12.21 -6.84
CA GLY A 103 23.14 -11.52 -6.92
C GLY A 103 23.29 -10.60 -8.15
N HIS A 104 22.17 -10.16 -8.73
CA HIS A 104 22.20 -9.16 -9.82
C HIS A 104 22.49 -7.76 -9.31
N THR A 105 22.00 -7.44 -8.12
CA THR A 105 22.24 -6.21 -7.37
C THR A 105 22.54 -6.54 -5.92
N ASP A 106 23.10 -5.60 -5.17
CA ASP A 106 23.37 -5.77 -3.76
C ASP A 106 22.47 -4.91 -2.86
N THR A 107 22.02 -3.74 -3.37
CA THR A 107 21.20 -2.79 -2.63
C THR A 107 20.12 -2.19 -3.54
N MET A 108 18.89 -2.10 -3.06
CA MET A 108 17.77 -1.54 -3.85
C MET A 108 16.81 -0.71 -2.97
N ILE A 109 16.27 0.35 -3.57
CA ILE A 109 15.01 0.93 -3.08
C ILE A 109 13.86 0.14 -3.71
N ALA A 110 12.92 -0.29 -2.87
CA ALA A 110 11.67 -0.87 -3.30
C ALA A 110 10.50 -0.18 -2.59
N GLY A 111 9.54 0.32 -3.34
CA GLY A 111 8.44 1.08 -2.75
C GLY A 111 7.28 1.29 -3.69
N GLY A 112 6.46 2.27 -3.33
CA GLY A 112 5.35 2.72 -4.16
C GLY A 112 4.89 4.11 -3.74
N MET A 113 4.25 4.77 -4.67
CA MET A 113 3.78 6.15 -4.55
C MET A 113 2.50 6.31 -5.36
N GLU A 114 1.60 7.14 -4.86
CA GLU A 114 0.38 7.48 -5.61
C GLU A 114 -0.11 8.87 -5.21
N SER A 115 -0.57 9.62 -6.18
CA SER A 115 -1.38 10.81 -5.96
C SER A 115 -2.67 10.63 -6.75
N MET A 116 -3.68 10.07 -6.08
CA MET A 116 -5.00 9.86 -6.70
C MET A 116 -5.71 11.20 -6.90
N THR A 117 -5.45 12.17 -6.03
CA THR A 117 -5.96 13.55 -6.14
C THR A 117 -5.57 14.20 -7.46
N ASN A 118 -4.34 13.98 -7.92
CA ASN A 118 -3.80 14.63 -9.12
C ASN A 118 -3.94 13.76 -10.39
N ALA A 119 -4.64 12.62 -10.33
CA ALA A 119 -4.93 11.81 -11.51
C ALA A 119 -5.77 12.61 -12.52
N PRO A 120 -5.32 12.75 -13.80
CA PRO A 120 -6.00 13.60 -14.76
C PRO A 120 -7.23 12.94 -15.37
N TYR A 121 -8.03 13.75 -16.05
CA TYR A 121 -9.05 13.26 -16.96
C TYR A 121 -8.48 13.00 -18.36
N LEU A 122 -8.99 12.00 -19.07
CA LEU A 122 -8.52 11.51 -20.35
C LEU A 122 -9.52 11.86 -21.48
N LEU A 123 -8.96 12.14 -22.65
CA LEU A 123 -9.71 12.40 -23.89
C LEU A 123 -9.32 11.35 -24.96
N PRO A 124 -9.93 10.15 -24.98
CA PRO A 124 -9.43 9.00 -25.77
C PRO A 124 -9.38 9.22 -27.28
N LYS A 125 -10.30 10.02 -27.84
CA LYS A 125 -10.43 10.22 -29.30
C LYS A 125 -9.68 11.44 -29.84
N MET A 126 -9.00 12.21 -28.98
CA MET A 126 -8.41 13.50 -29.39
C MET A 126 -7.24 13.37 -30.35
N ARG A 127 -6.45 12.30 -30.29
CA ARG A 127 -5.35 12.06 -31.24
C ARG A 127 -5.84 11.93 -32.67
N GLY A 128 -7.03 11.38 -32.89
CA GLY A 128 -7.71 11.32 -34.19
C GLY A 128 -8.57 12.54 -34.50
N GLY A 129 -8.58 13.60 -33.66
CA GLY A 129 -9.31 14.85 -33.85
C GLY A 129 -10.77 14.82 -33.47
N ALA A 130 -11.26 13.82 -32.74
CA ALA A 130 -12.67 13.62 -32.32
C ALA A 130 -13.74 13.76 -33.42
N ARG A 131 -13.38 14.13 -34.57
CA ARG A 131 -14.01 14.38 -35.87
C ARG A 131 -15.50 14.85 -35.84
N ILE A 132 -16.46 13.96 -35.53
CA ILE A 132 -17.89 14.23 -35.56
C ILE A 132 -18.60 13.59 -34.35
N GLY A 133 -19.59 14.27 -33.82
CA GLY A 133 -20.39 13.84 -32.67
C GLY A 133 -19.76 14.21 -31.32
N HIS A 134 -20.38 13.77 -30.25
CA HIS A 134 -19.94 14.06 -28.88
C HIS A 134 -18.67 13.30 -28.52
N GLY A 135 -17.76 13.93 -27.75
CA GLY A 135 -16.63 13.32 -27.07
C GLY A 135 -16.99 12.92 -25.64
N GLN A 136 -16.14 12.11 -25.03
CA GLN A 136 -16.21 11.76 -23.60
C GLN A 136 -14.94 12.22 -22.92
N VAL A 137 -15.08 12.71 -21.69
CA VAL A 137 -13.99 12.94 -20.74
C VAL A 137 -14.08 11.83 -19.72
N ILE A 138 -12.99 11.08 -19.53
CA ILE A 138 -12.93 9.87 -18.68
C ILE A 138 -12.00 10.15 -17.54
N ASP A 139 -12.42 9.85 -16.32
CA ASP A 139 -11.57 9.93 -15.14
C ASP A 139 -10.53 8.79 -15.15
N HIS A 140 -9.23 9.14 -15.20
CA HIS A 140 -8.13 8.17 -15.16
C HIS A 140 -8.14 7.33 -13.89
N MET A 141 -8.45 7.95 -12.75
CA MET A 141 -8.50 7.25 -11.47
C MET A 141 -9.56 6.14 -11.46
N PHE A 142 -10.75 6.43 -12.00
CA PHE A 142 -11.82 5.43 -12.10
C PHE A 142 -11.48 4.36 -13.14
N LEU A 143 -11.16 4.76 -14.37
CA LEU A 143 -10.94 3.83 -15.48
C LEU A 143 -9.80 2.83 -15.20
N ASP A 144 -8.67 3.33 -14.71
CA ASP A 144 -7.44 2.53 -14.57
C ASP A 144 -7.16 2.08 -13.14
N GLY A 145 -7.92 2.56 -12.15
CA GLY A 145 -7.69 2.27 -10.73
C GLY A 145 -8.85 1.62 -9.97
N LEU A 146 -10.10 2.01 -10.26
CA LEU A 146 -11.26 1.67 -9.42
C LEU A 146 -12.36 0.89 -10.15
N GLU A 147 -12.30 0.83 -11.48
CA GLU A 147 -13.25 0.13 -12.35
C GLU A 147 -12.65 -1.21 -12.82
N ASP A 148 -13.49 -2.23 -12.96
CA ASP A 148 -13.04 -3.52 -13.48
C ASP A 148 -12.74 -3.45 -14.98
N ALA A 149 -11.61 -4.03 -15.37
CA ALA A 149 -11.17 -4.01 -16.76
C ALA A 149 -11.96 -5.00 -17.65
N TYR A 150 -12.55 -6.03 -17.06
CA TYR A 150 -13.23 -7.13 -17.75
C TYR A 150 -14.75 -6.96 -17.76
N ASP A 151 -15.32 -6.41 -16.69
CA ASP A 151 -16.74 -6.04 -16.55
C ASP A 151 -16.84 -4.50 -16.46
N LYS A 152 -16.71 -3.85 -17.63
CA LYS A 152 -16.57 -2.38 -17.74
C LYS A 152 -17.74 -1.65 -17.11
N GLY A 153 -17.42 -0.62 -16.34
CA GLY A 153 -18.38 0.19 -15.58
C GLY A 153 -18.68 -0.38 -14.19
N ARG A 154 -18.16 -1.58 -13.87
CA ARG A 154 -18.35 -2.19 -12.59
C ARG A 154 -17.24 -1.75 -11.62
N LEU A 155 -17.62 -1.07 -10.55
CA LEU A 155 -16.68 -0.60 -9.53
C LEU A 155 -16.25 -1.72 -8.57
N MET A 156 -15.01 -1.66 -8.07
CA MET A 156 -14.43 -2.64 -7.15
C MET A 156 -15.31 -2.91 -5.91
N GLY A 157 -15.99 -1.91 -5.39
CA GLY A 157 -16.88 -2.07 -4.24
C GLY A 157 -18.09 -2.97 -4.49
N THR A 158 -18.52 -3.17 -5.72
CA THR A 158 -19.60 -4.12 -6.04
C THR A 158 -19.17 -5.57 -5.85
N PHE A 159 -17.88 -5.88 -6.04
CA PHE A 159 -17.33 -7.19 -5.71
C PHE A 159 -17.09 -7.37 -4.20
N ALA A 160 -16.88 -6.28 -3.47
CA ALA A 160 -16.88 -6.32 -2.01
C ALA A 160 -18.27 -6.68 -1.46
N GLU A 161 -19.35 -6.21 -2.09
CA GLU A 161 -20.71 -6.65 -1.78
C GLU A 161 -20.91 -8.15 -2.07
N ASP A 162 -20.37 -8.67 -3.20
CA ASP A 162 -20.42 -10.11 -3.49
C ASP A 162 -19.68 -10.93 -2.40
N CYS A 163 -18.55 -10.43 -1.93
CA CYS A 163 -17.80 -11.04 -0.84
C CYS A 163 -18.60 -11.01 0.47
N ALA A 164 -19.21 -9.87 0.82
CA ALA A 164 -20.05 -9.74 2.01
C ALA A 164 -21.23 -10.72 1.97
N GLU A 165 -21.88 -10.87 0.83
CA GLU A 165 -22.99 -11.80 0.63
C GLU A 165 -22.54 -13.26 0.76
N HIS A 166 -21.41 -13.61 0.17
CA HIS A 166 -20.86 -14.98 0.22
C HIS A 166 -20.54 -15.43 1.65
N TYR A 167 -19.87 -14.57 2.43
CA TYR A 167 -19.51 -14.86 3.82
C TYR A 167 -20.60 -14.49 4.83
N GLN A 168 -21.72 -13.95 4.38
CA GLN A 168 -22.82 -13.46 5.24
C GLN A 168 -22.35 -12.40 6.25
N PHE A 169 -21.40 -11.56 5.83
CA PHE A 169 -20.95 -10.43 6.66
C PHE A 169 -22.01 -9.35 6.70
N THR A 170 -22.60 -9.11 7.85
CA THR A 170 -23.62 -8.07 8.02
C THR A 170 -23.01 -6.67 7.91
N ARG A 171 -23.84 -5.67 7.70
CA ARG A 171 -23.46 -4.27 7.73
C ARG A 171 -22.81 -3.89 9.07
N GLU A 172 -23.40 -4.32 10.17
CA GLU A 172 -22.93 -4.05 11.52
C GLU A 172 -21.54 -4.66 11.76
N ALA A 173 -21.29 -5.88 11.28
CA ALA A 173 -19.98 -6.52 11.41
C ALA A 173 -18.88 -5.78 10.62
N GLN A 174 -19.20 -5.27 9.43
CA GLN A 174 -18.30 -4.48 8.62
C GLN A 174 -18.02 -3.10 9.24
N ASP A 175 -19.05 -2.45 9.76
CA ASP A 175 -18.91 -1.16 10.45
C ASP A 175 -18.13 -1.31 11.76
N ASP A 176 -18.33 -2.39 12.53
CA ASP A 176 -17.53 -2.70 13.71
C ASP A 176 -16.06 -2.93 13.37
N TYR A 177 -15.80 -3.62 12.25
CA TYR A 177 -14.42 -3.76 11.74
C TYR A 177 -13.79 -2.39 11.46
N ALA A 178 -14.48 -1.52 10.72
CA ALA A 178 -14.00 -0.21 10.35
C ALA A 178 -13.79 0.71 11.56
N LEU A 179 -14.72 0.69 12.53
CA LEU A 179 -14.60 1.43 13.79
C LEU A 179 -13.38 1.01 14.59
N ARG A 180 -13.11 -0.30 14.66
CA ARG A 180 -11.92 -0.79 15.37
C ARG A 180 -10.63 -0.45 14.61
N SER A 181 -10.62 -0.50 13.27
CA SER A 181 -9.49 -0.03 12.46
C SER A 181 -9.21 1.44 12.73
N LEU A 182 -10.26 2.27 12.78
CA LEU A 182 -10.15 3.70 13.13
C LEU A 182 -9.62 3.90 14.56
N GLN A 183 -10.14 3.18 15.55
CA GLN A 183 -9.67 3.31 16.92
C GLN A 183 -8.20 2.90 17.05
N ASN A 184 -7.79 1.79 16.42
CA ASN A 184 -6.41 1.34 16.40
C ASN A 184 -5.48 2.41 15.77
N ALA A 185 -5.92 3.07 14.68
CA ALA A 185 -5.14 4.13 14.03
C ALA A 185 -5.01 5.38 14.92
N LEU A 186 -6.09 5.79 15.59
CA LEU A 186 -6.08 6.91 16.54
C LEU A 186 -5.17 6.62 17.75
N ASP A 187 -5.25 5.41 18.30
CA ASP A 187 -4.42 4.98 19.42
C ASP A 187 -2.94 4.90 19.00
N ALA A 188 -2.66 4.41 17.79
CA ALA A 188 -1.30 4.37 17.23
C ALA A 188 -0.72 5.78 17.04
N GLN A 189 -1.51 6.73 16.54
CA GLN A 189 -1.08 8.13 16.44
C GLN A 189 -0.86 8.76 17.82
N ALA A 190 -1.75 8.51 18.77
CA ALA A 190 -1.67 9.11 20.11
C ALA A 190 -0.50 8.56 20.95
N SER A 191 -0.18 7.28 20.78
CA SER A 191 0.90 6.59 21.51
C SER A 191 2.28 6.75 20.86
N GLY A 192 2.40 7.37 19.68
CA GLY A 192 3.65 7.43 18.92
C GLY A 192 4.06 6.10 18.28
N ALA A 193 3.10 5.18 18.10
CA ALA A 193 3.39 3.89 17.45
C ALA A 193 3.84 4.05 16.00
N PHE A 194 3.47 5.14 15.31
CA PHE A 194 3.90 5.45 13.95
C PHE A 194 5.18 6.28 13.84
N ASP A 195 5.75 6.78 14.94
CA ASP A 195 6.89 7.72 14.90
C ASP A 195 8.12 7.13 14.18
N GLY A 196 8.31 5.81 14.22
CA GLY A 196 9.42 5.12 13.56
C GLY A 196 9.24 4.87 12.06
N GLU A 197 8.08 5.20 11.50
CA GLU A 197 7.76 4.93 10.09
C GLU A 197 7.41 6.19 9.30
N ILE A 198 6.96 7.27 9.96
CA ILE A 198 6.49 8.49 9.30
C ILE A 198 7.66 9.37 8.84
N ALA A 199 7.68 9.64 7.53
CA ALA A 199 8.50 10.66 6.90
C ALA A 199 7.67 11.94 6.74
N ALA A 200 7.94 12.97 7.51
CA ALA A 200 7.25 14.25 7.37
C ALA A 200 7.45 14.85 5.98
N VAL A 201 6.39 15.45 5.42
CA VAL A 201 6.40 16.09 4.11
C VAL A 201 6.12 17.60 4.29
N THR A 202 6.96 18.43 3.71
CA THR A 202 6.71 19.87 3.65
C THR A 202 5.91 20.22 2.41
N VAL A 203 4.68 20.67 2.60
CA VAL A 203 3.76 21.05 1.52
C VAL A 203 3.75 22.56 1.35
N LYS A 204 3.98 23.03 0.11
CA LYS A 204 3.87 24.44 -0.23
C LYS A 204 2.42 24.81 -0.49
N THR A 205 1.88 25.72 0.30
CA THR A 205 0.52 26.25 0.16
C THR A 205 0.55 27.73 -0.19
N ARG A 206 -0.60 28.29 -0.57
CA ARG A 206 -0.74 29.74 -0.79
C ARG A 206 -0.45 30.57 0.45
N LYS A 207 -0.52 29.97 1.65
CA LYS A 207 -0.29 30.63 2.96
C LYS A 207 1.10 30.39 3.52
N GLY A 208 1.96 29.69 2.79
CA GLY A 208 3.31 29.31 3.23
C GLY A 208 3.51 27.79 3.24
N GLU A 209 4.60 27.35 3.84
CA GLU A 209 4.92 25.93 3.98
C GLU A 209 4.22 25.33 5.20
N VAL A 210 3.68 24.13 5.04
CA VAL A 210 3.04 23.34 6.10
C VAL A 210 3.74 22.01 6.17
N VAL A 211 4.18 21.60 7.36
CA VAL A 211 4.74 20.27 7.60
C VAL A 211 3.60 19.33 7.96
N THR A 212 3.48 18.23 7.20
CA THR A 212 2.54 17.14 7.45
C THR A 212 3.31 15.97 8.05
N ASP A 213 2.98 15.57 9.26
CA ASP A 213 3.68 14.54 10.05
C ASP A 213 2.72 13.50 10.66
N ALA A 214 1.46 13.53 10.29
CA ALA A 214 0.44 12.58 10.75
C ALA A 214 -0.58 12.29 9.65
N ASP A 215 -1.10 11.06 9.63
CA ASP A 215 -2.18 10.65 8.72
C ASP A 215 -3.40 11.54 8.92
N GLU A 216 -3.97 12.02 7.80
CA GLU A 216 -5.02 13.05 7.80
C GLU A 216 -6.36 12.51 8.25
N GLN A 217 -6.75 11.34 7.75
CA GLN A 217 -8.12 10.86 7.81
C GLN A 217 -8.58 10.41 9.20
N PRO A 218 -7.77 9.72 10.04
CA PRO A 218 -8.24 9.27 11.35
C PRO A 218 -8.76 10.40 12.21
N LYS A 219 -8.09 11.57 12.19
CA LYS A 219 -8.49 12.75 12.98
C LYS A 219 -9.74 13.44 12.46
N SER A 220 -10.06 13.29 11.18
CA SER A 220 -11.25 13.91 10.55
C SER A 220 -12.48 12.99 10.57
N ALA A 221 -12.30 11.72 10.92
CA ALA A 221 -13.37 10.73 10.94
C ALA A 221 -14.47 11.07 11.94
N ARG A 222 -15.69 10.64 11.62
CA ARG A 222 -16.89 10.81 12.46
C ARG A 222 -17.47 9.44 12.84
N PRO A 223 -16.98 8.77 13.91
CA PRO A 223 -17.41 7.44 14.31
C PRO A 223 -18.93 7.34 14.54
N ASP A 224 -19.52 8.38 15.12
CA ASP A 224 -20.94 8.50 15.38
C ASP A 224 -21.83 8.46 14.11
N LYS A 225 -21.26 8.81 12.96
CA LYS A 225 -21.97 8.81 11.67
C LYS A 225 -21.88 7.48 10.93
N ILE A 226 -20.89 6.63 11.22
CA ILE A 226 -20.64 5.39 10.46
C ILE A 226 -21.89 4.52 10.34
N PRO A 227 -22.65 4.22 11.41
CA PRO A 227 -23.85 3.39 11.29
C PRO A 227 -24.98 4.00 10.44
N THR A 228 -24.93 5.33 10.20
CA THR A 228 -25.96 6.05 9.45
C THR A 228 -25.64 6.25 7.98
N LEU A 229 -24.45 5.85 7.53
CA LEU A 229 -24.01 6.00 6.15
C LEU A 229 -24.84 5.11 5.22
N LYS A 230 -25.18 5.64 4.04
CA LYS A 230 -25.84 4.86 3.01
C LYS A 230 -24.85 3.92 2.30
N PRO A 231 -25.30 2.75 1.85
CA PRO A 231 -24.50 1.90 0.96
C PRO A 231 -24.00 2.69 -0.26
N ALA A 232 -22.75 2.46 -0.66
CA ALA A 232 -22.09 3.23 -1.70
C ALA A 232 -22.15 2.56 -3.09
N PHE A 233 -22.29 1.23 -3.15
CA PHE A 233 -22.12 0.47 -4.39
C PHE A 233 -23.37 -0.28 -4.84
N ARG A 234 -24.27 -0.65 -3.93
CA ARG A 234 -25.57 -1.25 -4.21
C ARG A 234 -26.65 -0.56 -3.37
N LYS A 235 -27.85 -0.42 -3.92
CA LYS A 235 -28.98 0.25 -3.22
C LYS A 235 -29.28 -0.37 -1.86
N ASP A 236 -29.30 -1.69 -1.79
CA ASP A 236 -29.57 -2.48 -0.60
C ASP A 236 -28.29 -3.22 -0.12
N GLY A 237 -27.13 -2.61 -0.34
CA GLY A 237 -25.85 -3.15 0.02
C GLY A 237 -25.42 -2.87 1.46
N THR A 238 -24.24 -3.34 1.80
CA THR A 238 -23.64 -3.24 3.14
C THR A 238 -22.34 -2.44 3.15
N VAL A 239 -21.70 -2.26 1.97
CA VAL A 239 -20.43 -1.55 1.83
C VAL A 239 -20.68 -0.04 1.75
N THR A 240 -20.01 0.71 2.62
CA THR A 240 -20.16 2.18 2.74
C THR A 240 -18.81 2.87 2.58
N ALA A 241 -18.81 4.20 2.53
CA ALA A 241 -17.59 4.99 2.51
C ALA A 241 -16.70 4.80 3.76
N ALA A 242 -17.22 4.29 4.87
CA ALA A 242 -16.46 4.09 6.11
C ALA A 242 -15.88 2.68 6.23
N ASN A 243 -16.55 1.65 5.69
CA ASN A 243 -16.04 0.28 5.68
C ASN A 243 -15.39 -0.12 4.35
N ALA A 244 -15.20 0.87 3.46
CA ALA A 244 -14.29 0.85 2.31
C ALA A 244 -13.06 1.73 2.60
N SER A 245 -11.94 1.45 1.94
CA SER A 245 -10.81 2.38 1.96
C SER A 245 -11.14 3.66 1.19
N SER A 246 -10.56 4.76 1.61
CA SER A 246 -10.73 6.05 0.93
C SER A 246 -9.73 6.23 -0.21
N ILE A 247 -10.12 7.06 -1.18
CA ILE A 247 -9.20 7.63 -2.18
C ILE A 247 -8.16 8.46 -1.45
N SER A 248 -6.87 8.22 -1.75
CA SER A 248 -5.79 8.77 -0.93
C SER A 248 -4.51 9.01 -1.71
N ASP A 249 -3.65 9.83 -1.13
CA ASP A 249 -2.32 10.16 -1.63
C ASP A 249 -1.27 9.72 -0.60
N GLY A 250 -0.13 9.22 -1.06
CA GLY A 250 0.94 8.81 -0.17
C GLY A 250 2.02 7.97 -0.85
N ALA A 251 3.09 7.70 -0.11
CA ALA A 251 4.19 6.87 -0.57
C ALA A 251 4.81 6.08 0.58
N ALA A 252 5.47 4.97 0.23
CA ALA A 252 6.28 4.18 1.14
C ALA A 252 7.49 3.61 0.39
N ALA A 253 8.62 3.49 1.08
CA ALA A 253 9.86 2.96 0.55
C ALA A 253 10.60 2.11 1.57
N LEU A 254 11.26 1.07 1.08
CA LEU A 254 12.17 0.21 1.82
C LEU A 254 13.55 0.24 1.15
N VAL A 255 14.59 0.20 1.96
CA VAL A 255 15.96 -0.11 1.53
C VAL A 255 16.19 -1.59 1.76
N LEU A 256 16.34 -2.34 0.68
CA LEU A 256 16.68 -3.77 0.70
C LEU A 256 18.15 -3.95 0.36
N ALA A 257 18.81 -4.88 1.01
CA ALA A 257 20.22 -5.20 0.75
C ALA A 257 20.48 -6.70 0.89
N SER A 258 21.56 -7.19 0.26
CA SER A 258 22.14 -8.48 0.68
C SER A 258 22.74 -8.32 2.08
N ALA A 259 22.69 -9.36 2.90
CA ALA A 259 23.25 -9.32 4.25
C ALA A 259 24.75 -8.96 4.23
N GLU A 260 25.47 -9.43 3.20
CA GLU A 260 26.87 -9.12 2.98
C GLU A 260 27.10 -7.62 2.67
N ALA A 261 26.29 -7.06 1.77
CA ALA A 261 26.40 -5.63 1.43
C ALA A 261 25.99 -4.75 2.62
N ALA A 262 24.95 -5.14 3.37
CA ALA A 262 24.56 -4.43 4.57
C ALA A 262 25.70 -4.38 5.59
N ALA A 263 26.36 -5.50 5.83
CA ALA A 263 27.50 -5.56 6.74
C ALA A 263 28.70 -4.74 6.21
N ALA A 264 29.01 -4.83 4.92
CA ALA A 264 30.13 -4.13 4.31
C ALA A 264 29.94 -2.59 4.32
N GLN A 265 28.69 -2.12 4.17
CA GLN A 265 28.36 -0.70 4.15
C GLN A 265 27.96 -0.16 5.54
N GLY A 266 27.92 -1.01 6.58
CA GLY A 266 27.51 -0.63 7.92
C GLY A 266 26.04 -0.21 8.04
N LEU A 267 25.15 -0.79 7.19
CA LEU A 267 23.73 -0.47 7.22
C LEU A 267 23.06 -1.05 8.47
N THR A 268 22.05 -0.36 8.95
CA THR A 268 21.20 -0.86 10.04
C THR A 268 20.30 -1.98 9.53
N VAL A 269 20.50 -3.23 10.00
CA VAL A 269 19.62 -4.34 9.63
C VAL A 269 18.44 -4.42 10.59
N ARG A 270 17.20 -4.33 10.09
CA ARG A 270 15.97 -4.35 10.89
C ARG A 270 15.24 -5.69 10.83
N ALA A 271 15.16 -6.26 9.63
CA ALA A 271 14.52 -7.56 9.41
C ALA A 271 15.13 -8.26 8.19
N ARG A 272 14.85 -9.53 8.03
CA ARG A 272 15.10 -10.29 6.80
C ARG A 272 13.78 -10.63 6.11
N ILE A 273 13.80 -10.72 4.80
CA ILE A 273 12.65 -11.21 4.00
C ILE A 273 12.86 -12.72 3.82
N LEU A 274 11.87 -13.52 4.22
CA LEU A 274 11.95 -14.98 4.16
C LEU A 274 11.49 -15.53 2.80
N GLY A 275 10.59 -14.80 2.16
CA GLY A 275 10.01 -15.19 0.88
C GLY A 275 8.74 -14.40 0.58
N HIS A 276 8.21 -14.67 -0.59
CA HIS A 276 6.96 -14.08 -1.08
C HIS A 276 6.19 -15.05 -1.96
N ALA A 277 4.91 -14.76 -2.19
CA ALA A 277 4.08 -15.50 -3.12
C ALA A 277 3.03 -14.61 -3.79
N SER A 278 2.59 -15.04 -4.96
CA SER A 278 1.46 -14.46 -5.70
C SER A 278 0.42 -15.54 -5.98
N HIS A 279 -0.84 -15.11 -6.06
CA HIS A 279 -1.96 -15.92 -6.49
C HIS A 279 -2.84 -15.13 -7.44
N ALA A 280 -3.50 -15.83 -8.37
CA ALA A 280 -4.48 -15.25 -9.28
C ALA A 280 -5.71 -16.19 -9.36
N GLN A 281 -6.88 -15.59 -9.44
CA GLN A 281 -8.17 -16.27 -9.54
C GLN A 281 -9.15 -15.42 -10.36
N ALA A 282 -10.44 -15.77 -10.40
CA ALA A 282 -11.43 -15.00 -11.13
C ALA A 282 -11.45 -13.53 -10.65
N PRO A 283 -11.47 -12.55 -11.57
CA PRO A 283 -11.37 -11.11 -11.23
C PRO A 283 -12.34 -10.64 -10.16
N GLY A 284 -13.59 -11.09 -10.20
CA GLY A 284 -14.61 -10.75 -9.20
C GLY A 284 -14.31 -11.23 -7.77
N TRP A 285 -13.36 -12.13 -7.59
CA TRP A 285 -12.97 -12.67 -6.29
C TRP A 285 -11.62 -12.13 -5.78
N PHE A 286 -11.21 -10.95 -6.24
CA PHE A 286 -9.96 -10.32 -5.79
C PHE A 286 -9.91 -10.16 -4.27
N THR A 287 -11.06 -9.97 -3.61
CA THR A 287 -11.19 -9.77 -2.16
C THR A 287 -10.63 -10.92 -1.32
N THR A 288 -10.67 -12.14 -1.84
CA THR A 288 -10.19 -13.37 -1.16
C THR A 288 -8.81 -13.85 -1.64
N ALA A 289 -8.27 -13.27 -2.71
CA ALA A 289 -7.00 -13.68 -3.29
C ALA A 289 -5.77 -13.57 -2.34
N PRO A 290 -5.74 -12.72 -1.32
CA PRO A 290 -4.67 -12.72 -0.31
C PRO A 290 -4.55 -14.04 0.46
N VAL A 291 -5.65 -14.77 0.67
CA VAL A 291 -5.67 -16.03 1.42
C VAL A 291 -4.78 -17.09 0.76
N PRO A 292 -5.03 -17.53 -0.50
CA PRO A 292 -4.16 -18.51 -1.15
C PRO A 292 -2.74 -17.98 -1.41
N ALA A 293 -2.54 -16.67 -1.55
CA ALA A 293 -1.20 -16.10 -1.64
C ALA A 293 -0.42 -16.30 -0.34
N ALA A 294 -1.03 -15.99 0.82
CA ALA A 294 -0.43 -16.21 2.14
C ALA A 294 -0.23 -17.69 2.44
N THR A 295 -1.21 -18.55 2.14
CA THR A 295 -1.10 -20.00 2.34
C THR A 295 0.08 -20.59 1.54
N LYS A 296 0.22 -20.19 0.26
CA LYS A 296 1.35 -20.59 -0.58
C LYS A 296 2.68 -20.08 -0.02
N LEU A 297 2.72 -18.85 0.46
CA LEU A 297 3.91 -18.28 1.08
C LEU A 297 4.34 -19.08 2.30
N LEU A 298 3.42 -19.33 3.25
CA LEU A 298 3.71 -20.08 4.46
C LEU A 298 4.27 -21.48 4.15
N ALA A 299 3.63 -22.18 3.18
CA ALA A 299 4.10 -23.50 2.73
C ALA A 299 5.54 -23.43 2.16
N ASN A 300 5.85 -22.39 1.37
CA ASN A 300 7.16 -22.24 0.74
C ASN A 300 8.28 -21.99 1.76
N ILE A 301 8.00 -21.27 2.87
CA ILE A 301 8.99 -20.93 3.90
C ILE A 301 8.94 -21.86 5.12
N GLY A 302 8.03 -22.84 5.14
CA GLY A 302 7.90 -23.82 6.22
C GLY A 302 7.32 -23.24 7.51
N TRP A 303 6.49 -22.19 7.44
CA TRP A 303 5.78 -21.65 8.60
C TRP A 303 4.32 -22.14 8.62
N ASN A 304 3.79 -22.26 9.84
CA ASN A 304 2.35 -22.39 10.08
C ASN A 304 1.75 -21.02 10.43
N VAL A 305 0.44 -20.94 10.46
CA VAL A 305 -0.29 -19.70 10.81
C VAL A 305 0.08 -19.23 12.22
N GLU A 306 0.24 -20.17 13.14
CA GLU A 306 0.58 -19.93 14.55
C GLU A 306 1.98 -19.36 14.74
N ASP A 307 2.91 -19.61 13.80
CA ASP A 307 4.27 -19.10 13.84
C ASP A 307 4.35 -17.59 13.55
N VAL A 308 3.26 -17.00 13.02
CA VAL A 308 3.18 -15.58 12.67
C VAL A 308 2.63 -14.79 13.85
N ASP A 309 3.41 -13.81 14.30
CA ASP A 309 3.00 -12.92 15.40
C ASP A 309 1.99 -11.87 14.95
N LEU A 310 2.26 -11.20 13.84
CA LEU A 310 1.40 -10.14 13.28
C LEU A 310 1.15 -10.29 11.78
N TRP A 311 -0.03 -9.87 11.39
CA TRP A 311 -0.48 -9.82 10.00
C TRP A 311 -0.88 -8.39 9.62
N GLU A 312 -0.39 -7.90 8.49
CA GLU A 312 -0.88 -6.67 7.85
C GLU A 312 -1.59 -7.04 6.56
N VAL A 313 -2.91 -6.98 6.58
CA VAL A 313 -3.76 -7.29 5.43
C VAL A 313 -4.40 -6.00 4.93
N ASN A 314 -4.14 -5.60 3.70
CA ASN A 314 -4.66 -4.34 3.19
C ASN A 314 -6.19 -4.30 3.21
N GLU A 315 -6.74 -3.25 3.80
CA GLU A 315 -8.18 -3.02 3.95
C GLU A 315 -8.73 -2.25 2.75
N ALA A 316 -8.63 -2.81 1.52
CA ALA A 316 -9.31 -2.18 0.38
C ALA A 316 -10.82 -1.99 0.69
N PHE A 317 -11.39 -2.97 1.38
CA PHE A 317 -12.71 -2.97 2.02
C PHE A 317 -12.58 -3.77 3.32
N ALA A 318 -13.42 -3.51 4.32
CA ALA A 318 -13.43 -4.26 5.57
C ALA A 318 -13.62 -5.78 5.36
N VAL A 319 -14.39 -6.17 4.35
CA VAL A 319 -14.63 -7.57 4.00
C VAL A 319 -13.35 -8.34 3.62
N VAL A 320 -12.31 -7.66 3.11
CA VAL A 320 -11.05 -8.31 2.71
C VAL A 320 -10.32 -8.92 3.91
N PRO A 321 -9.92 -8.15 4.94
CA PRO A 321 -9.32 -8.75 6.14
C PRO A 321 -10.33 -9.59 6.94
N MET A 322 -11.63 -9.33 6.88
CA MET A 322 -12.63 -10.19 7.51
C MET A 322 -12.64 -11.59 6.90
N ALA A 323 -12.67 -11.70 5.55
CA ALA A 323 -12.57 -12.97 4.85
C ALA A 323 -11.21 -13.64 5.10
N PHE A 324 -10.12 -12.86 5.10
CA PHE A 324 -8.79 -13.38 5.40
C PHE A 324 -8.69 -13.98 6.80
N MET A 325 -9.21 -13.30 7.81
CA MET A 325 -9.25 -13.82 9.18
C MET A 325 -10.11 -15.08 9.30
N HIS A 326 -11.26 -15.10 8.63
CA HIS A 326 -12.16 -16.24 8.62
C HIS A 326 -11.47 -17.49 8.04
N GLU A 327 -10.89 -17.39 6.87
CA GLU A 327 -10.24 -18.49 6.16
C GLU A 327 -8.94 -18.97 6.83
N MET A 328 -8.16 -18.05 7.40
CA MET A 328 -6.90 -18.36 8.06
C MET A 328 -7.04 -18.70 9.55
N GLY A 329 -8.24 -18.61 10.12
CA GLY A 329 -8.49 -18.87 11.54
C GLY A 329 -7.81 -17.86 12.48
N LEU A 330 -7.69 -16.59 12.06
CA LEU A 330 -6.95 -15.57 12.80
C LEU A 330 -7.81 -14.78 13.78
N SER A 331 -7.25 -14.51 14.96
CA SER A 331 -7.79 -13.50 15.86
C SER A 331 -7.51 -12.09 15.32
N ARG A 332 -8.50 -11.20 15.46
CA ARG A 332 -8.38 -9.79 15.10
C ARG A 332 -7.25 -9.06 15.83
N ASP A 333 -6.83 -9.54 17.00
CA ASP A 333 -5.76 -8.95 17.79
C ASP A 333 -4.36 -9.14 17.17
N LYS A 334 -4.25 -10.01 16.15
CA LYS A 334 -3.02 -10.21 15.36
C LYS A 334 -3.04 -9.50 14.01
N VAL A 335 -4.18 -8.93 13.59
CA VAL A 335 -4.37 -8.36 12.26
C VAL A 335 -4.56 -6.85 12.33
N ASN A 336 -3.76 -6.09 11.55
CA ASN A 336 -3.86 -4.64 11.44
C ASN A 336 -3.92 -3.93 12.79
N VAL A 337 -2.98 -4.26 13.66
CA VAL A 337 -2.96 -3.87 15.08
C VAL A 337 -2.84 -2.36 15.32
N ASN A 338 -2.41 -1.62 14.30
CA ASN A 338 -2.31 -0.16 14.30
C ASN A 338 -3.36 0.50 13.37
N GLY A 339 -4.42 -0.24 13.00
CA GLY A 339 -5.37 0.18 12.00
C GLY A 339 -4.86 -0.03 10.57
N GLY A 340 -5.74 0.08 9.59
CA GLY A 340 -5.42 -0.16 8.18
C GLY A 340 -6.09 0.85 7.24
N ALA A 341 -6.27 0.48 5.99
CA ALA A 341 -6.67 1.41 4.93
C ALA A 341 -8.10 1.97 5.07
N CYS A 342 -9.01 1.30 5.80
CA CYS A 342 -10.32 1.88 6.13
C CYS A 342 -10.17 3.15 6.98
N ALA A 343 -9.13 3.24 7.80
CA ALA A 343 -8.84 4.40 8.64
C ALA A 343 -7.80 5.34 8.03
N LEU A 344 -6.71 4.77 7.47
CA LEU A 344 -5.54 5.52 7.00
C LEU A 344 -5.66 5.98 5.55
N GLY A 345 -6.38 5.18 4.72
CA GLY A 345 -6.46 5.40 3.28
C GLY A 345 -5.67 4.40 2.44
N HIS A 346 -5.94 4.41 1.12
CA HIS A 346 -5.41 3.43 0.18
C HIS A 346 -4.84 4.10 -1.09
N PRO A 347 -3.68 4.79 -1.00
CA PRO A 347 -2.97 5.22 -2.20
C PRO A 347 -2.49 3.96 -2.94
N ILE A 348 -3.19 3.60 -4.02
CA ILE A 348 -3.17 2.23 -4.59
C ILE A 348 -1.77 1.73 -4.92
N GLY A 349 -0.93 2.51 -5.58
CA GLY A 349 0.45 2.11 -5.92
C GLY A 349 1.40 2.01 -4.73
N ALA A 350 1.11 2.73 -3.64
CA ALA A 350 1.94 2.78 -2.43
C ALA A 350 1.60 1.71 -1.40
N SER A 351 0.34 1.27 -1.36
CA SER A 351 -0.21 0.50 -0.23
C SER A 351 0.52 -0.81 0.04
N GLY A 352 0.98 -1.52 -1.00
CA GLY A 352 1.74 -2.76 -0.81
C GLY A 352 3.04 -2.56 -0.03
N ALA A 353 3.75 -1.47 -0.26
CA ALA A 353 4.94 -1.10 0.51
C ALA A 353 4.56 -0.52 1.89
N ARG A 354 3.48 0.28 1.96
CA ARG A 354 3.00 0.86 3.21
C ARG A 354 2.73 -0.21 4.27
N ILE A 355 2.01 -1.28 3.92
CA ILE A 355 1.72 -2.35 4.88
C ILE A 355 2.99 -3.09 5.35
N MET A 356 4.02 -3.20 4.51
CA MET A 356 5.30 -3.77 4.92
C MET A 356 6.03 -2.86 5.92
N VAL A 357 6.04 -1.55 5.69
CA VAL A 357 6.63 -0.56 6.60
C VAL A 357 5.93 -0.59 7.95
N THR A 358 4.60 -0.56 7.96
CA THR A 358 3.79 -0.60 9.19
C THR A 358 3.97 -1.92 9.95
N LEU A 359 3.99 -3.06 9.22
CA LEU A 359 4.23 -4.38 9.83
C LEU A 359 5.59 -4.43 10.55
N LEU A 360 6.66 -4.00 9.87
CA LEU A 360 8.00 -3.99 10.45
C LEU A 360 8.05 -3.13 11.72
N ASN A 361 7.52 -1.91 11.65
CA ASN A 361 7.48 -0.99 12.78
C ASN A 361 6.63 -1.55 13.94
N ALA A 362 5.49 -2.19 13.66
CA ALA A 362 4.65 -2.82 14.67
C ALA A 362 5.36 -3.99 15.38
N LEU A 363 6.10 -4.82 14.63
CA LEU A 363 6.91 -5.89 15.20
C LEU A 363 7.98 -5.33 16.14
N GLU A 364 8.68 -4.27 15.74
CA GLU A 364 9.71 -3.61 16.55
C GLU A 364 9.13 -3.02 17.84
N LYS A 365 8.10 -2.22 17.73
CA LYS A 365 7.46 -1.54 18.88
C LYS A 365 6.88 -2.52 19.90
N ARG A 366 6.41 -3.68 19.44
CA ARG A 366 5.81 -4.72 20.30
C ARG A 366 6.80 -5.80 20.75
N GLY A 367 8.06 -5.75 20.29
CA GLY A 367 9.07 -6.77 20.62
C GLY A 367 8.77 -8.14 20.00
N LEU A 368 7.97 -8.17 18.92
CA LEU A 368 7.58 -9.38 18.19
C LEU A 368 8.55 -9.67 17.04
N LYS A 369 8.46 -10.85 16.44
CA LYS A 369 9.51 -11.33 15.54
C LYS A 369 9.04 -11.57 14.11
N ARG A 370 7.93 -12.29 13.90
CA ARG A 370 7.51 -12.81 12.62
C ARG A 370 6.24 -12.13 12.12
N GLY A 371 6.28 -11.65 10.90
CA GLY A 371 5.14 -10.98 10.30
C GLY A 371 4.92 -11.35 8.85
N VAL A 372 3.65 -11.29 8.43
CA VAL A 372 3.23 -11.45 7.04
C VAL A 372 2.39 -10.26 6.62
N ALA A 373 2.76 -9.64 5.51
CA ALA A 373 1.93 -8.65 4.83
C ALA A 373 1.25 -9.28 3.62
N ALA A 374 -0.05 -9.02 3.43
CA ALA A 374 -0.84 -9.53 2.30
C ALA A 374 -1.75 -8.44 1.74
N ILE A 375 -1.92 -8.43 0.41
CA ILE A 375 -2.74 -7.43 -0.28
C ILE A 375 -3.53 -8.05 -1.41
N CYS A 376 -4.81 -7.67 -1.51
CA CYS A 376 -5.67 -7.96 -2.64
C CYS A 376 -5.38 -6.99 -3.80
N ILE A 377 -5.62 -7.44 -5.02
CA ILE A 377 -5.24 -6.73 -6.24
C ILE A 377 -6.39 -6.83 -7.23
N GLY A 378 -6.83 -5.71 -7.76
CA GLY A 378 -7.82 -5.67 -8.85
C GLY A 378 -7.40 -6.54 -10.02
N GLY A 379 -8.35 -7.26 -10.63
CA GLY A 379 -8.08 -8.29 -11.63
C GLY A 379 -8.02 -9.71 -11.06
N GLY A 380 -8.34 -9.91 -9.78
CA GLY A 380 -8.43 -11.24 -9.15
C GLY A 380 -7.12 -11.75 -8.59
N GLU A 381 -6.20 -10.87 -8.24
CA GLU A 381 -4.90 -11.31 -7.74
C GLU A 381 -4.68 -10.96 -6.24
N GLY A 382 -3.68 -11.62 -5.64
CA GLY A 382 -3.16 -11.33 -4.31
C GLY A 382 -1.67 -11.58 -4.23
N THR A 383 -0.99 -10.83 -3.37
CA THR A 383 0.43 -11.07 -3.03
C THR A 383 0.61 -11.11 -1.52
N ALA A 384 1.60 -11.87 -1.08
CA ALA A 384 2.01 -11.94 0.32
C ALA A 384 3.54 -12.00 0.43
N ILE A 385 4.08 -11.40 1.49
CA ILE A 385 5.51 -11.38 1.81
C ILE A 385 5.71 -11.60 3.30
N ALA A 386 6.72 -12.40 3.68
CA ALA A 386 7.05 -12.71 5.06
C ALA A 386 8.36 -12.04 5.48
N ILE A 387 8.34 -11.41 6.65
CA ILE A 387 9.51 -10.78 7.26
C ILE A 387 9.77 -11.38 8.66
N GLU A 388 11.02 -11.44 9.01
CA GLU A 388 11.45 -11.82 10.36
C GLU A 388 12.43 -10.77 10.90
N ARG A 389 12.05 -10.13 12.00
CA ARG A 389 12.90 -9.15 12.70
C ARG A 389 14.17 -9.80 13.24
N VAL A 390 15.29 -9.13 13.11
CA VAL A 390 16.58 -9.55 13.69
C VAL A 390 16.74 -9.08 15.12
#